data_e454107352958b697b9a3ecaf8906919
#
_entry.id   e454107352958b697b9a3ecaf8906919
#
_cell.length_a   1.000
_cell.length_b   1.000
_cell.length_c   1.000
_cell.angle_alpha   90.00
_cell.angle_beta   90.00
_cell.angle_gamma   90.00
#
_symmetry.space_group_name_H-M   'P 1'
#
loop_
_entity.id
_entity.type
_entity.pdbx_description
1 polymer ?
#
loop_
_entity_poly.entity_id
_entity_poly.type
_entity_poly.pdbx_seq_one_letter_code
_entity_poly.pdbx_strand_id
1 'polypeptide(L)'
;MKKYLIHGGRPLYGKVEISGAKNAAVGIIPAALLVNGVCRIGNLPQISDVTLMLNILQELGANVRTINRSTVEVDATAIHNCPVAYESGRKIRASYYLLGALLGRFGAAEVPLPGGCDFGGRPIDQHLKGLRALGADVEVKNGFMCAKVPGGRLKGTHIYLDVVTVGATMNLILAATLAEGMTVIENAAKEPHIVDLANFLNSMGAQITGAGTDVIKVRGVEQLHGGEYSIIPDQIEAGTYMAAVAATGGEVRVNNIIPKHMECITAKLVEMGVAVEEDGDSLIVRRNAPLRRTNIKTMPYPGFPTDMQPQIAAVLCLAEGTSVITEGVWDNRFRYTEEFRRMGAKIQVDGKIAIIEGVPQLMAAPIEACDLRAGAALVIGALAAQGVSEVGNIGHVERGYEDIVAKLTGIGAQIQVVDVPDPEGQRVTAAG
;
A
#
# COMPACT_ATOMS: atom_id res chain seq x y z
N MET A 1 4.89 6.52 -24.58
CA MET A 1 4.90 6.45 -23.09
C MET A 1 3.95 7.49 -22.52
N LYS A 2 3.20 7.14 -21.44
CA LYS A 2 2.30 8.08 -20.77
C LYS A 2 3.03 8.84 -19.66
N LYS A 3 2.74 10.15 -19.54
CA LYS A 3 3.26 11.04 -18.49
C LYS A 3 2.13 11.88 -17.92
N TYR A 4 2.29 12.35 -16.66
CA TYR A 4 1.49 13.47 -16.16
C TYR A 4 2.16 14.79 -16.53
N LEU A 5 1.38 15.69 -17.10
CA LEU A 5 1.75 17.10 -17.30
C LEU A 5 1.05 17.92 -16.23
N ILE A 6 1.83 18.59 -15.37
CA ILE A 6 1.32 19.27 -14.18
C ILE A 6 1.73 20.73 -14.19
N HIS A 7 0.73 21.63 -14.21
CA HIS A 7 0.92 23.07 -14.04
C HIS A 7 0.83 23.40 -12.55
N GLY A 8 1.98 23.61 -11.90
CA GLY A 8 2.07 23.84 -10.46
C GLY A 8 1.84 25.30 -10.03
N GLY A 9 2.09 25.55 -8.73
CA GLY A 9 2.01 26.88 -8.12
C GLY A 9 0.59 27.38 -7.83
N ARG A 10 -0.39 26.50 -7.75
CA ARG A 10 -1.79 26.85 -7.44
C ARG A 10 -2.27 26.18 -6.15
N PRO A 11 -2.97 26.93 -5.28
CA PRO A 11 -3.62 26.35 -4.11
C PRO A 11 -4.77 25.41 -4.51
N LEU A 12 -5.05 24.42 -3.67
CA LEU A 12 -6.11 23.44 -3.89
C LEU A 12 -7.34 23.77 -3.04
N TYR A 13 -8.53 23.63 -3.63
CA TYR A 13 -9.81 23.89 -2.96
C TYR A 13 -10.86 22.88 -3.40
N GLY A 14 -11.69 22.43 -2.46
CA GLY A 14 -12.81 21.55 -2.77
C GLY A 14 -12.93 20.38 -1.81
N LYS A 15 -13.40 19.26 -2.34
CA LYS A 15 -13.56 18.01 -1.59
C LYS A 15 -13.05 16.82 -2.42
N VAL A 16 -12.47 15.84 -1.74
CA VAL A 16 -11.99 14.60 -2.33
C VAL A 16 -12.53 13.40 -1.55
N GLU A 17 -13.03 12.41 -2.27
CA GLU A 17 -13.50 11.14 -1.71
C GLU A 17 -12.35 10.11 -1.72
N ILE A 18 -12.08 9.51 -0.57
CA ILE A 18 -11.03 8.51 -0.43
C ILE A 18 -11.56 7.13 -0.79
N SER A 19 -10.81 6.43 -1.61
CA SER A 19 -11.11 5.07 -2.04
C SER A 19 -10.76 4.04 -0.97
N GLY A 20 -11.15 2.78 -1.19
CA GLY A 20 -10.78 1.68 -0.32
C GLY A 20 -9.27 1.46 -0.24
N ALA A 21 -8.82 0.98 0.91
CA ALA A 21 -7.39 0.82 1.20
C ALA A 21 -6.75 -0.27 0.32
N LYS A 22 -5.78 0.14 -0.50
CA LYS A 22 -4.97 -0.78 -1.31
C LYS A 22 -4.40 -1.93 -0.48
N ASN A 23 -3.76 -1.60 0.66
CA ASN A 23 -3.08 -2.58 1.49
C ASN A 23 -4.06 -3.57 2.17
N ALA A 24 -5.31 -3.17 2.41
CA ALA A 24 -6.37 -4.05 2.85
C ALA A 24 -6.87 -4.95 1.70
N ALA A 25 -7.14 -4.36 0.54
CA ALA A 25 -7.65 -5.06 -0.63
C ALA A 25 -6.76 -6.25 -1.03
N VAL A 26 -5.44 -6.03 -1.13
CA VAL A 26 -4.48 -7.07 -1.56
C VAL A 26 -4.28 -8.19 -0.53
N GLY A 27 -4.74 -8.01 0.71
CA GLY A 27 -4.77 -9.05 1.75
C GLY A 27 -6.12 -9.77 1.82
N ILE A 28 -7.23 -9.02 1.68
CA ILE A 28 -8.59 -9.55 1.76
C ILE A 28 -8.97 -10.37 0.52
N ILE A 29 -8.53 -9.96 -0.67
CA ILE A 29 -8.81 -10.72 -1.90
C ILE A 29 -8.25 -12.16 -1.81
N PRO A 30 -6.99 -12.42 -1.43
CA PRO A 30 -6.51 -13.78 -1.17
C PRO A 30 -7.26 -14.50 -0.04
N ALA A 31 -7.73 -13.77 0.99
CA ALA A 31 -8.50 -14.36 2.09
C ALA A 31 -9.82 -14.98 1.62
N ALA A 32 -10.42 -14.47 0.55
CA ALA A 32 -11.62 -15.06 -0.06
C ALA A 32 -11.39 -16.51 -0.53
N LEU A 33 -10.13 -16.92 -0.80
CA LEU A 33 -9.81 -18.31 -1.11
C LEU A 33 -10.07 -19.28 0.04
N LEU A 34 -10.09 -18.80 1.30
CA LEU A 34 -10.37 -19.62 2.48
C LEU A 34 -11.87 -19.87 2.68
N VAL A 35 -12.72 -19.13 1.99
CA VAL A 35 -14.16 -19.12 2.20
C VAL A 35 -14.84 -20.17 1.34
N ASN A 36 -15.76 -20.93 1.95
CA ASN A 36 -16.65 -21.84 1.24
C ASN A 36 -17.99 -21.13 1.00
N GLY A 37 -18.11 -20.46 -0.13
CA GLY A 37 -19.26 -19.65 -0.52
C GLY A 37 -18.86 -18.37 -1.24
N VAL A 38 -19.85 -17.52 -1.53
CA VAL A 38 -19.65 -16.26 -2.23
C VAL A 38 -19.26 -15.17 -1.23
N CYS A 39 -18.13 -14.50 -1.48
CA CYS A 39 -17.72 -13.29 -0.80
C CYS A 39 -18.07 -12.07 -1.65
N ARG A 40 -18.92 -11.17 -1.15
CA ARG A 40 -19.14 -9.86 -1.76
C ARG A 40 -18.25 -8.84 -1.06
N ILE A 41 -17.26 -8.31 -1.79
CA ILE A 41 -16.26 -7.37 -1.26
C ILE A 41 -16.53 -5.99 -1.86
N GLY A 42 -16.92 -5.05 -1.02
CA GLY A 42 -17.20 -3.66 -1.36
C GLY A 42 -16.05 -2.71 -1.04
N ASN A 43 -16.16 -1.48 -1.52
CA ASN A 43 -15.15 -0.41 -1.40
C ASN A 43 -13.77 -0.81 -1.94
N LEU A 44 -13.71 -1.69 -2.94
CA LEU A 44 -12.45 -2.04 -3.62
C LEU A 44 -11.98 -0.87 -4.49
N PRO A 45 -10.72 -0.42 -4.37
CA PRO A 45 -10.19 0.64 -5.22
C PRO A 45 -9.96 0.12 -6.65
N GLN A 46 -10.22 0.97 -7.64
CA GLN A 46 -9.97 0.68 -9.05
C GLN A 46 -8.50 0.94 -9.40
N ILE A 47 -7.64 0.01 -9.01
CA ILE A 47 -6.18 0.07 -9.19
C ILE A 47 -5.66 -1.22 -9.81
N SER A 48 -4.53 -1.13 -10.51
CA SER A 48 -4.00 -2.29 -11.24
C SER A 48 -3.59 -3.46 -10.34
N ASP A 49 -3.15 -3.20 -9.10
CA ASP A 49 -2.79 -4.27 -8.15
C ASP A 49 -4.03 -5.09 -7.73
N VAL A 50 -5.21 -4.45 -7.58
CA VAL A 50 -6.48 -5.16 -7.29
C VAL A 50 -6.91 -6.00 -8.48
N THR A 51 -6.90 -5.41 -9.68
CA THR A 51 -7.26 -6.12 -10.92
C THR A 51 -6.36 -7.36 -11.12
N LEU A 52 -5.05 -7.19 -10.93
CA LEU A 52 -4.11 -8.30 -11.08
C LEU A 52 -4.35 -9.41 -10.05
N MET A 53 -4.63 -9.06 -8.79
CA MET A 53 -4.93 -10.06 -7.76
C MET A 53 -6.23 -10.83 -8.07
N LEU A 54 -7.28 -10.14 -8.53
CA LEU A 54 -8.53 -10.79 -8.96
C LEU A 54 -8.31 -11.72 -10.16
N ASN A 55 -7.49 -11.32 -11.13
CA ASN A 55 -7.12 -12.17 -12.26
C ASN A 55 -6.38 -13.44 -11.81
N ILE A 56 -5.47 -13.33 -10.83
CA ILE A 56 -4.80 -14.50 -10.26
C ILE A 56 -5.82 -15.47 -9.63
N LEU A 57 -6.82 -14.95 -8.91
CA LEU A 57 -7.88 -15.80 -8.36
C LEU A 57 -8.66 -16.52 -9.46
N GLN A 58 -8.95 -15.84 -10.57
CA GLN A 58 -9.61 -16.46 -11.74
C GLN A 58 -8.72 -17.54 -12.39
N GLU A 59 -7.42 -17.29 -12.51
CA GLU A 59 -6.45 -18.29 -13.00
C GLU A 59 -6.41 -19.54 -12.10
N LEU A 60 -6.63 -19.38 -10.79
CA LEU A 60 -6.75 -20.47 -9.82
C LEU A 60 -8.12 -21.18 -9.87
N GLY A 61 -9.06 -20.69 -10.68
CA GLY A 61 -10.40 -21.28 -10.89
C GLY A 61 -11.52 -20.66 -10.06
N ALA A 62 -11.27 -19.53 -9.38
CA ALA A 62 -12.35 -18.80 -8.71
C ALA A 62 -13.26 -18.09 -9.72
N ASN A 63 -14.56 -18.08 -9.45
CA ASN A 63 -15.50 -17.26 -10.21
C ASN A 63 -15.54 -15.84 -9.63
N VAL A 64 -15.06 -14.88 -10.40
CA VAL A 64 -15.00 -13.46 -10.01
C VAL A 64 -15.99 -12.68 -10.86
N ARG A 65 -16.95 -11.99 -10.23
CA ARG A 65 -17.98 -11.19 -10.90
C ARG A 65 -17.94 -9.75 -10.39
N THR A 66 -17.74 -8.80 -11.29
CA THR A 66 -17.86 -7.36 -10.99
C THR A 66 -19.35 -7.00 -10.86
N ILE A 67 -19.75 -6.45 -9.72
CA ILE A 67 -21.11 -6.01 -9.45
C ILE A 67 -21.30 -4.54 -9.82
N ASN A 68 -20.34 -3.72 -9.40
CA ASN A 68 -20.26 -2.31 -9.76
C ASN A 68 -18.79 -1.85 -9.71
N ARG A 69 -18.55 -0.54 -9.83
CA ARG A 69 -17.22 0.03 -9.88
C ARG A 69 -16.32 -0.36 -8.69
N SER A 70 -16.88 -0.49 -7.48
CA SER A 70 -16.11 -0.74 -6.25
C SER A 70 -16.48 -2.03 -5.53
N THR A 71 -17.28 -2.92 -6.17
CA THR A 71 -17.76 -4.15 -5.55
C THR A 71 -17.59 -5.33 -6.48
N VAL A 72 -17.01 -6.40 -5.96
CA VAL A 72 -16.87 -7.67 -6.66
C VAL A 72 -17.43 -8.81 -5.80
N GLU A 73 -17.92 -9.86 -6.46
CA GLU A 73 -18.20 -11.15 -5.85
C GLU A 73 -17.10 -12.14 -6.24
N VAL A 74 -16.58 -12.86 -5.25
CA VAL A 74 -15.61 -13.93 -5.42
C VAL A 74 -16.21 -15.22 -4.88
N ASP A 75 -16.35 -16.21 -5.73
CA ASP A 75 -16.71 -17.56 -5.35
C ASP A 75 -15.52 -18.49 -5.61
N ALA A 76 -14.91 -18.94 -4.52
CA ALA A 76 -13.75 -19.83 -4.56
C ALA A 76 -14.10 -21.29 -4.26
N THR A 77 -15.39 -21.69 -4.28
CA THR A 77 -15.82 -23.07 -3.94
C THR A 77 -15.24 -24.11 -4.88
N ALA A 78 -15.10 -23.80 -6.16
CA ALA A 78 -14.64 -24.70 -7.21
C ALA A 78 -13.12 -24.69 -7.44
N ILE A 79 -12.35 -23.91 -6.70
CA ILE A 79 -10.89 -23.86 -6.89
C ILE A 79 -10.24 -25.19 -6.49
N HIS A 80 -9.17 -25.49 -7.18
CA HIS A 80 -8.31 -26.64 -6.88
C HIS A 80 -6.88 -26.19 -6.65
N ASN A 81 -6.10 -27.01 -5.95
CA ASN A 81 -4.70 -26.69 -5.67
C ASN A 81 -3.87 -26.79 -6.94
N CYS A 82 -3.37 -25.65 -7.41
CA CYS A 82 -2.41 -25.57 -8.50
C CYS A 82 -1.38 -24.46 -8.22
N PRO A 83 -0.19 -24.52 -8.81
CA PRO A 83 0.80 -23.45 -8.72
C PRO A 83 0.23 -22.13 -9.24
N VAL A 84 0.53 -21.03 -8.53
CA VAL A 84 0.25 -19.69 -9.03
C VAL A 84 1.12 -19.43 -10.27
N ALA A 85 0.51 -18.94 -11.35
CA ALA A 85 1.23 -18.69 -12.60
C ALA A 85 2.40 -17.71 -12.37
N TYR A 86 3.59 -18.07 -12.87
CA TYR A 86 4.83 -17.32 -12.64
C TYR A 86 4.70 -15.87 -13.13
N GLU A 87 4.16 -15.68 -14.35
CA GLU A 87 4.06 -14.37 -14.97
C GLU A 87 3.07 -13.43 -14.24
N SER A 88 2.00 -13.96 -13.67
CA SER A 88 1.03 -13.18 -12.90
C SER A 88 1.54 -12.91 -11.48
N GLY A 89 2.03 -13.95 -10.79
CA GLY A 89 2.45 -13.85 -9.39
C GLY A 89 3.66 -12.94 -9.17
N ARG A 90 4.63 -12.91 -10.10
CA ARG A 90 5.81 -12.04 -9.98
C ARG A 90 5.53 -10.56 -10.21
N LYS A 91 4.43 -10.19 -10.87
CA LYS A 91 4.08 -8.79 -11.17
C LYS A 91 3.60 -8.03 -9.96
N ILE A 92 3.03 -8.72 -8.98
CA ILE A 92 2.51 -8.10 -7.77
C ILE A 92 3.20 -8.68 -6.54
N ARG A 93 3.72 -7.79 -5.70
CA ARG A 93 4.39 -8.20 -4.49
C ARG A 93 3.47 -8.89 -3.48
N ALA A 94 2.22 -8.48 -3.39
CA ALA A 94 1.23 -9.05 -2.49
C ALA A 94 0.84 -10.50 -2.84
N SER A 95 1.34 -11.06 -3.97
CA SER A 95 1.12 -12.47 -4.33
C SER A 95 1.58 -13.44 -3.24
N TYR A 96 2.54 -13.06 -2.37
CA TYR A 96 2.94 -13.92 -1.27
C TYR A 96 1.83 -14.18 -0.23
N TYR A 97 0.76 -13.38 -0.17
CA TYR A 97 -0.41 -13.68 0.67
C TYR A 97 -1.17 -14.93 0.19
N LEU A 98 -1.06 -15.25 -1.10
CA LEU A 98 -1.60 -16.50 -1.64
C LEU A 98 -0.95 -17.72 -0.99
N LEU A 99 0.31 -17.62 -0.54
CA LEU A 99 1.00 -18.72 0.14
C LEU A 99 0.26 -19.16 1.40
N GLY A 100 -0.07 -18.21 2.29
CA GLY A 100 -0.81 -18.50 3.52
C GLY A 100 -2.24 -18.99 3.25
N ALA A 101 -2.94 -18.35 2.30
CA ALA A 101 -4.30 -18.72 1.96
C ALA A 101 -4.39 -20.13 1.34
N LEU A 102 -3.57 -20.43 0.34
CA LEU A 102 -3.56 -21.75 -0.31
C LEU A 102 -3.07 -22.85 0.64
N LEU A 103 -2.03 -22.56 1.42
CA LEU A 103 -1.51 -23.51 2.41
C LEU A 103 -2.55 -23.82 3.50
N GLY A 104 -3.25 -22.79 3.99
CA GLY A 104 -4.34 -22.96 4.97
C GLY A 104 -5.50 -23.78 4.42
N ARG A 105 -5.86 -23.60 3.15
CA ARG A 105 -6.97 -24.31 2.51
C ARG A 105 -6.63 -25.73 2.05
N PHE A 106 -5.47 -25.92 1.43
CA PHE A 106 -5.12 -27.17 0.74
C PHE A 106 -3.98 -27.97 1.40
N GLY A 107 -3.31 -27.39 2.39
CA GLY A 107 -2.11 -28.01 2.98
C GLY A 107 -0.91 -28.03 2.04
N ALA A 108 -0.99 -27.38 0.88
CA ALA A 108 0.10 -27.21 -0.07
C ALA A 108 -0.08 -25.92 -0.86
N ALA A 109 1.03 -25.28 -1.26
CA ALA A 109 1.03 -24.08 -2.07
C ALA A 109 2.35 -23.90 -2.82
N GLU A 110 2.27 -23.42 -4.06
CA GLU A 110 3.42 -23.00 -4.86
C GLU A 110 3.15 -21.58 -5.38
N VAL A 111 3.92 -20.61 -4.90
CA VAL A 111 3.75 -19.20 -5.23
C VAL A 111 5.07 -18.62 -5.69
N PRO A 112 5.13 -17.89 -6.83
CA PRO A 112 6.36 -17.25 -7.29
C PRO A 112 6.93 -16.33 -6.23
N LEU A 113 8.25 -16.25 -6.14
CA LEU A 113 8.91 -15.21 -5.36
C LEU A 113 8.41 -13.84 -5.83
N PRO A 114 8.02 -12.95 -4.91
CA PRO A 114 7.45 -11.67 -5.29
C PRO A 114 8.45 -10.81 -6.04
N GLY A 115 8.05 -10.36 -7.22
CA GLY A 115 8.72 -9.31 -7.98
C GLY A 115 8.23 -7.92 -7.58
N GLY A 116 8.59 -6.92 -8.36
CA GLY A 116 8.12 -5.54 -8.24
C GLY A 116 8.85 -4.72 -7.17
N CYS A 117 8.93 -3.42 -7.37
CA CYS A 117 9.62 -2.37 -6.60
C CYS A 117 11.03 -2.70 -6.12
N ASP A 118 11.99 -2.01 -6.70
CA ASP A 118 13.46 -2.12 -6.47
C ASP A 118 13.93 -1.56 -5.12
N PHE A 119 13.28 -1.92 -4.00
CA PHE A 119 13.75 -1.54 -2.66
C PHE A 119 14.77 -2.51 -2.06
N GLY A 120 15.41 -3.35 -2.90
CA GLY A 120 16.26 -4.45 -2.45
C GLY A 120 15.47 -5.72 -2.09
N GLY A 121 16.19 -6.81 -1.82
CA GLY A 121 15.61 -8.07 -1.39
C GLY A 121 14.81 -7.88 -0.09
N ARG A 122 13.53 -8.15 -0.13
CA ARG A 122 12.72 -8.16 1.09
C ARG A 122 12.80 -9.53 1.73
N PRO A 123 13.22 -9.60 2.99
CA PRO A 123 13.32 -10.86 3.68
C PRO A 123 11.93 -11.51 3.80
N ILE A 124 11.82 -12.77 3.41
CA ILE A 124 10.66 -13.62 3.62
C ILE A 124 10.88 -14.58 4.80
N ASP A 125 11.98 -14.39 5.54
CA ASP A 125 12.43 -15.23 6.64
C ASP A 125 11.35 -15.40 7.72
N GLN A 126 10.66 -14.31 8.10
CA GLN A 126 9.60 -14.36 9.11
C GLN A 126 8.34 -15.10 8.61
N HIS A 127 8.04 -15.02 7.30
CA HIS A 127 7.00 -15.84 6.69
C HIS A 127 7.35 -17.32 6.78
N LEU A 128 8.57 -17.69 6.36
CA LEU A 128 9.04 -19.07 6.37
C LEU A 128 9.13 -19.61 7.80
N LYS A 129 9.66 -18.81 8.75
CA LYS A 129 9.74 -19.15 10.16
C LYS A 129 8.36 -19.50 10.72
N GLY A 130 7.37 -18.64 10.52
CA GLY A 130 6.02 -18.83 11.05
C GLY A 130 5.28 -20.00 10.40
N LEU A 131 5.39 -20.18 9.09
CA LEU A 131 4.77 -21.31 8.38
C LEU A 131 5.38 -22.65 8.79
N ARG A 132 6.71 -22.70 9.00
CA ARG A 132 7.37 -23.89 9.54
C ARG A 132 6.93 -24.20 10.97
N ALA A 133 6.74 -23.18 11.81
CA ALA A 133 6.21 -23.36 13.17
C ALA A 133 4.79 -23.95 13.16
N LEU A 134 3.96 -23.60 12.17
CA LEU A 134 2.62 -24.19 11.95
C LEU A 134 2.68 -25.63 11.39
N GLY A 135 3.87 -26.18 11.14
CA GLY A 135 4.08 -27.55 10.67
C GLY A 135 4.20 -27.71 9.17
N ALA A 136 4.43 -26.66 8.41
CA ALA A 136 4.70 -26.75 6.99
C ALA A 136 6.19 -26.97 6.69
N ASP A 137 6.49 -27.82 5.72
CA ASP A 137 7.78 -27.87 5.04
C ASP A 137 7.78 -26.77 3.99
N VAL A 138 8.69 -25.81 4.10
CA VAL A 138 8.77 -24.68 3.18
C VAL A 138 10.17 -24.54 2.63
N GLU A 139 10.27 -24.52 1.31
CA GLU A 139 11.52 -24.30 0.57
C GLU A 139 11.35 -23.23 -0.52
N VAL A 140 12.46 -22.61 -0.90
CA VAL A 140 12.52 -21.74 -2.08
C VAL A 140 13.24 -22.51 -3.19
N LYS A 141 12.55 -22.76 -4.29
CA LYS A 141 13.07 -23.57 -5.40
C LYS A 141 12.60 -23.03 -6.75
N ASN A 142 13.52 -22.91 -7.69
CA ASN A 142 13.24 -22.47 -9.06
C ASN A 142 12.46 -21.13 -9.15
N GLY A 143 12.68 -20.20 -8.22
CA GLY A 143 11.96 -18.92 -8.19
C GLY A 143 10.57 -18.98 -7.55
N PHE A 144 10.21 -20.10 -6.92
CA PHE A 144 8.95 -20.28 -6.18
C PHE A 144 9.19 -20.51 -4.69
N MET A 145 8.25 -20.07 -3.89
CA MET A 145 8.03 -20.52 -2.52
C MET A 145 7.11 -21.75 -2.60
N CYS A 146 7.67 -22.91 -2.26
CA CYS A 146 6.95 -24.19 -2.24
C CYS A 146 6.70 -24.57 -0.79
N ALA A 147 5.46 -24.78 -0.41
CA ALA A 147 5.07 -25.15 0.95
C ALA A 147 4.15 -26.37 0.92
N LYS A 148 4.36 -27.30 1.86
CA LYS A 148 3.54 -28.51 2.01
C LYS A 148 3.44 -28.89 3.47
N VAL A 149 2.26 -29.31 3.91
CA VAL A 149 1.99 -29.78 5.26
C VAL A 149 1.96 -31.30 5.29
N PRO A 150 2.91 -31.96 5.96
CA PRO A 150 2.82 -33.39 6.23
C PRO A 150 1.54 -33.68 7.04
N GLY A 151 0.65 -34.50 6.50
CA GLY A 151 -0.66 -34.77 7.12
C GLY A 151 -1.79 -33.83 6.68
N GLY A 152 -1.52 -32.85 5.78
CA GLY A 152 -2.52 -32.07 5.04
C GLY A 152 -3.13 -30.88 5.77
N ARG A 153 -3.00 -30.75 7.10
CA ARG A 153 -3.56 -29.63 7.87
C ARG A 153 -2.52 -29.00 8.79
N LEU A 154 -2.44 -27.69 8.81
CA LEU A 154 -1.60 -26.91 9.71
C LEU A 154 -2.04 -27.10 11.17
N LYS A 155 -1.10 -26.97 12.10
CA LYS A 155 -1.36 -27.07 13.54
C LYS A 155 -1.03 -25.76 14.23
N GLY A 156 -1.99 -25.25 15.00
CA GLY A 156 -1.84 -24.05 15.80
C GLY A 156 -0.69 -24.17 16.78
N THR A 157 0.05 -23.09 16.94
CA THR A 157 1.24 -23.02 17.79
C THR A 157 1.51 -21.59 18.23
N HIS A 158 2.51 -21.41 19.08
CA HIS A 158 3.01 -20.11 19.49
C HIS A 158 4.13 -19.66 18.58
N ILE A 159 4.00 -18.46 17.98
CA ILE A 159 4.94 -17.88 17.01
C ILE A 159 5.38 -16.51 17.53
N TYR A 160 6.68 -16.32 17.75
CA TYR A 160 7.28 -15.02 18.01
C TYR A 160 7.97 -14.50 16.74
N LEU A 161 7.56 -13.33 16.26
CA LEU A 161 8.21 -12.66 15.15
C LEU A 161 9.41 -11.85 15.63
N ASP A 162 10.60 -12.06 15.03
CA ASP A 162 11.83 -11.39 15.45
C ASP A 162 11.79 -9.89 15.16
N VAL A 163 11.02 -9.52 14.12
CA VAL A 163 10.75 -8.13 13.75
C VAL A 163 9.27 -7.95 13.46
N VAL A 164 8.74 -6.78 13.76
CA VAL A 164 7.37 -6.42 13.38
C VAL A 164 7.27 -6.37 11.85
N THR A 165 6.44 -7.21 11.27
CA THR A 165 6.25 -7.28 9.81
C THR A 165 4.80 -7.51 9.44
N VAL A 166 4.24 -6.59 8.66
CA VAL A 166 2.87 -6.67 8.12
C VAL A 166 2.69 -7.93 7.29
N GLY A 167 3.63 -8.18 6.38
CA GLY A 167 3.53 -9.30 5.44
C GLY A 167 3.43 -10.65 6.15
N ALA A 168 4.34 -10.94 7.09
CA ALA A 168 4.32 -12.18 7.83
C ALA A 168 3.09 -12.28 8.73
N THR A 169 2.71 -11.21 9.43
CA THR A 169 1.52 -11.19 10.28
C THR A 169 0.26 -11.58 9.50
N MET A 170 0.00 -10.93 8.36
CA MET A 170 -1.17 -11.24 7.52
C MET A 170 -1.12 -12.65 6.96
N ASN A 171 0.04 -13.09 6.48
CA ASN A 171 0.19 -14.42 5.90
C ASN A 171 -0.01 -15.53 6.93
N LEU A 172 0.44 -15.32 8.17
CA LEU A 172 0.22 -16.25 9.27
C LEU A 172 -1.23 -16.27 9.75
N ILE A 173 -1.93 -15.12 9.75
CA ILE A 173 -3.36 -15.08 10.03
C ILE A 173 -4.12 -15.93 9.00
N LEU A 174 -3.83 -15.74 7.69
CA LEU A 174 -4.45 -16.51 6.61
C LEU A 174 -4.21 -18.02 6.79
N ALA A 175 -2.96 -18.42 7.02
CA ALA A 175 -2.60 -19.83 7.20
C ALA A 175 -3.25 -20.45 8.45
N ALA A 176 -3.30 -19.71 9.57
CA ALA A 176 -3.81 -20.19 10.84
C ALA A 176 -5.33 -20.29 10.91
N THR A 177 -6.06 -19.60 10.01
CA THR A 177 -7.53 -19.50 10.05
C THR A 177 -8.21 -20.88 9.98
N LEU A 178 -7.66 -21.81 9.19
CA LEU A 178 -8.18 -23.17 9.04
C LEU A 178 -7.27 -24.23 9.71
N ALA A 179 -6.26 -23.82 10.49
CA ALA A 179 -5.37 -24.72 11.20
C ALA A 179 -6.09 -25.47 12.33
N GLU A 180 -5.53 -26.58 12.80
CA GLU A 180 -6.03 -27.28 13.99
C GLU A 180 -5.55 -26.58 15.26
N GLY A 181 -6.48 -26.21 16.15
CA GLY A 181 -6.13 -25.66 17.46
C GLY A 181 -5.96 -24.14 17.48
N MET A 182 -5.11 -23.65 18.39
CA MET A 182 -4.88 -22.22 18.64
C MET A 182 -3.50 -21.79 18.15
N THR A 183 -3.46 -20.75 17.35
CA THR A 183 -2.21 -20.05 16.99
C THR A 183 -2.12 -18.74 17.76
N VAL A 184 -0.97 -18.45 18.36
CA VAL A 184 -0.66 -17.18 19.01
C VAL A 184 0.51 -16.55 18.25
N ILE A 185 0.31 -15.36 17.70
CA ILE A 185 1.34 -14.61 16.98
C ILE A 185 1.74 -13.44 17.88
N GLU A 186 2.98 -13.44 18.37
CA GLU A 186 3.56 -12.36 19.17
C GLU A 186 4.48 -11.47 18.35
N ASN A 187 4.65 -10.22 18.79
CA ASN A 187 5.32 -9.15 18.08
C ASN A 187 4.69 -8.90 16.70
N ALA A 188 3.37 -9.08 16.63
CA ALA A 188 2.57 -8.87 15.42
C ALA A 188 2.51 -7.41 15.02
N ALA A 189 2.36 -7.15 13.73
CA ALA A 189 2.09 -5.83 13.21
C ALA A 189 0.65 -5.39 13.57
N LYS A 190 0.45 -4.07 13.72
CA LYS A 190 -0.78 -3.47 14.28
C LYS A 190 -1.56 -2.60 13.28
N GLU A 191 -1.08 -2.53 12.05
CA GLU A 191 -1.61 -1.67 11.01
C GLU A 191 -3.13 -1.87 10.78
N PRO A 192 -3.88 -0.81 10.46
CA PRO A 192 -5.34 -0.88 10.27
C PRO A 192 -5.80 -1.96 9.30
N HIS A 193 -5.06 -2.23 8.24
CA HIS A 193 -5.41 -3.27 7.26
C HIS A 193 -5.22 -4.70 7.78
N ILE A 194 -4.46 -4.91 8.87
CA ILE A 194 -4.41 -6.20 9.59
C ILE A 194 -5.69 -6.41 10.39
N VAL A 195 -6.16 -5.35 11.05
CA VAL A 195 -7.45 -5.38 11.75
C VAL A 195 -8.59 -5.63 10.76
N ASP A 196 -8.53 -4.99 9.59
CA ASP A 196 -9.51 -5.14 8.51
C ASP A 196 -9.54 -6.58 7.96
N LEU A 197 -8.38 -7.20 7.75
CA LEU A 197 -8.29 -8.62 7.37
C LEU A 197 -8.91 -9.53 8.45
N ALA A 198 -8.61 -9.29 9.72
CA ALA A 198 -9.19 -10.08 10.82
C ALA A 198 -10.71 -9.90 10.90
N ASN A 199 -11.20 -8.68 10.72
CA ASN A 199 -12.64 -8.39 10.69
C ASN A 199 -13.34 -9.07 9.50
N PHE A 200 -12.73 -9.03 8.30
CA PHE A 200 -13.23 -9.76 7.15
C PHE A 200 -13.35 -11.26 7.45
N LEU A 201 -12.29 -11.88 7.93
CA LEU A 201 -12.29 -13.32 8.24
C LEU A 201 -13.29 -13.66 9.34
N ASN A 202 -13.37 -12.85 10.41
CA ASN A 202 -14.34 -13.03 11.49
C ASN A 202 -15.78 -12.89 11.00
N SER A 203 -16.07 -11.97 10.07
CA SER A 203 -17.41 -11.84 9.47
C SER A 203 -17.79 -13.06 8.62
N MET A 204 -16.81 -13.86 8.19
CA MET A 204 -17.00 -15.13 7.48
C MET A 204 -16.93 -16.36 8.40
N GLY A 205 -16.87 -16.15 9.72
CA GLY A 205 -16.91 -17.24 10.72
C GLY A 205 -15.58 -17.65 11.33
N ALA A 206 -14.48 -16.92 11.08
CA ALA A 206 -13.21 -17.13 11.77
C ALA A 206 -13.28 -16.69 13.24
N GLN A 207 -12.29 -17.09 14.03
CA GLN A 207 -12.17 -16.76 15.45
C GLN A 207 -10.79 -16.12 15.70
N ILE A 208 -10.68 -14.83 15.37
CA ILE A 208 -9.45 -14.03 15.49
C ILE A 208 -9.66 -12.95 16.53
N THR A 209 -8.76 -12.83 17.49
CA THR A 209 -8.75 -11.78 18.53
C THR A 209 -7.39 -11.14 18.66
N GLY A 210 -7.34 -9.91 19.19
CA GLY A 210 -6.10 -9.18 19.41
C GLY A 210 -5.52 -8.48 18.17
N ALA A 211 -6.19 -8.50 17.01
CA ALA A 211 -5.77 -7.71 15.85
C ALA A 211 -5.71 -6.22 16.22
N GLY A 212 -4.64 -5.53 15.82
CA GLY A 212 -4.35 -4.16 16.25
C GLY A 212 -3.52 -4.07 17.54
N THR A 213 -3.21 -5.20 18.17
CA THR A 213 -2.25 -5.32 19.28
C THR A 213 -1.01 -6.11 18.83
N ASP A 214 -0.02 -6.22 19.70
CA ASP A 214 1.19 -7.00 19.44
C ASP A 214 1.01 -8.51 19.62
N VAL A 215 -0.16 -8.96 20.08
CA VAL A 215 -0.49 -10.38 20.24
C VAL A 215 -1.81 -10.69 19.55
N ILE A 216 -1.75 -11.48 18.49
CA ILE A 216 -2.93 -11.94 17.75
C ILE A 216 -3.15 -13.43 18.03
N LYS A 217 -4.38 -13.79 18.37
CA LYS A 217 -4.78 -15.18 18.61
C LYS A 217 -5.77 -15.60 17.52
N VAL A 218 -5.47 -16.72 16.87
CA VAL A 218 -6.32 -17.32 15.84
C VAL A 218 -6.69 -18.72 16.29
N ARG A 219 -7.96 -18.93 16.63
CA ARG A 219 -8.50 -20.28 16.83
C ARG A 219 -8.94 -20.80 15.48
N GLY A 220 -8.27 -21.81 14.98
CA GLY A 220 -8.62 -22.41 13.70
C GLY A 220 -10.03 -22.99 13.70
N VAL A 221 -10.70 -22.84 12.58
CA VAL A 221 -12.05 -23.34 12.32
C VAL A 221 -12.02 -24.39 11.20
N GLU A 222 -13.05 -25.19 11.08
CA GLU A 222 -13.11 -26.18 10.01
C GLU A 222 -13.49 -25.58 8.67
N GLN A 223 -14.34 -24.54 8.68
CA GLN A 223 -14.87 -23.93 7.49
C GLN A 223 -15.26 -22.47 7.74
N LEU A 224 -15.10 -21.64 6.72
CA LEU A 224 -15.66 -20.29 6.64
C LEU A 224 -16.87 -20.31 5.70
N HIS A 225 -17.81 -19.40 5.92
CA HIS A 225 -19.00 -19.21 5.07
C HIS A 225 -18.91 -17.90 4.29
N GLY A 226 -19.64 -17.81 3.18
CA GLY A 226 -19.77 -16.58 2.38
C GLY A 226 -20.49 -15.46 3.13
N GLY A 227 -20.30 -14.24 2.64
CA GLY A 227 -20.90 -13.05 3.23
C GLY A 227 -20.52 -11.77 2.48
N GLU A 228 -20.92 -10.63 3.04
CA GLU A 228 -20.60 -9.30 2.52
C GLU A 228 -19.63 -8.57 3.47
N TYR A 229 -18.70 -7.84 2.90
CA TYR A 229 -17.73 -7.03 3.64
C TYR A 229 -17.33 -5.79 2.84
N SER A 230 -17.14 -4.68 3.53
CA SER A 230 -16.63 -3.44 2.94
C SER A 230 -15.25 -3.12 3.51
N ILE A 231 -14.26 -2.93 2.64
CA ILE A 231 -12.88 -2.61 2.99
C ILE A 231 -12.81 -1.19 3.57
N ILE A 232 -11.93 -0.98 4.55
CA ILE A 232 -11.66 0.34 5.13
C ILE A 232 -11.12 1.32 4.08
N PRO A 233 -11.35 2.64 4.25
CA PRO A 233 -10.75 3.66 3.38
C PRO A 233 -9.22 3.74 3.54
N ASP A 234 -8.54 4.22 2.47
CA ASP A 234 -7.08 4.26 2.41
C ASP A 234 -6.49 5.48 3.14
N GLN A 235 -5.88 5.25 4.30
CA GLN A 235 -5.19 6.27 5.07
C GLN A 235 -4.00 6.91 4.33
N ILE A 236 -3.35 6.17 3.42
CA ILE A 236 -2.19 6.68 2.68
C ILE A 236 -2.64 7.55 1.51
N GLU A 237 -3.74 7.19 0.85
CA GLU A 237 -4.36 8.05 -0.15
C GLU A 237 -4.83 9.36 0.51
N ALA A 238 -5.54 9.28 1.64
CA ALA A 238 -5.97 10.46 2.41
C ALA A 238 -4.79 11.34 2.80
N GLY A 239 -3.74 10.76 3.39
CA GLY A 239 -2.52 11.48 3.76
C GLY A 239 -1.81 12.14 2.58
N THR A 240 -1.87 11.52 1.39
CA THR A 240 -1.30 12.08 0.16
C THR A 240 -2.02 13.36 -0.27
N TYR A 241 -3.37 13.39 -0.22
CA TYR A 241 -4.12 14.64 -0.49
C TYR A 241 -3.91 15.69 0.59
N MET A 242 -3.83 15.31 1.87
CA MET A 242 -3.46 16.23 2.95
C MET A 242 -2.08 16.85 2.72
N ALA A 243 -1.10 16.04 2.30
CA ALA A 243 0.25 16.51 1.96
C ALA A 243 0.23 17.44 0.72
N ALA A 244 -0.61 17.16 -0.29
CA ALA A 244 -0.78 18.03 -1.44
C ALA A 244 -1.27 19.43 -1.04
N VAL A 245 -2.29 19.51 -0.17
CA VAL A 245 -2.78 20.79 0.37
C VAL A 245 -1.71 21.49 1.22
N ALA A 246 -0.99 20.74 2.04
CA ALA A 246 0.13 21.27 2.83
C ALA A 246 1.21 21.88 1.93
N ALA A 247 1.55 21.26 0.80
CA ALA A 247 2.57 21.74 -0.12
C ALA A 247 2.11 22.94 -0.96
N THR A 248 0.85 22.95 -1.44
CA THR A 248 0.33 23.97 -2.38
C THR A 248 -0.38 25.15 -1.69
N GLY A 249 -0.93 24.93 -0.50
CA GLY A 249 -1.88 25.84 0.15
C GLY A 249 -3.33 25.59 -0.26
N GLY A 250 -4.23 26.35 0.34
CA GLY A 250 -5.66 26.25 0.10
C GLY A 250 -6.40 25.51 1.20
N GLU A 251 -7.59 24.97 0.87
CA GLU A 251 -8.48 24.27 1.79
C GLU A 251 -9.18 23.11 1.06
N VAL A 252 -9.02 21.91 1.55
CA VAL A 252 -9.69 20.71 1.00
C VAL A 252 -10.33 19.91 2.11
N ARG A 253 -11.56 19.46 1.86
CA ARG A 253 -12.25 18.47 2.67
C ARG A 253 -11.94 17.06 2.14
N VAL A 254 -11.32 16.23 2.98
CA VAL A 254 -10.97 14.84 2.69
C VAL A 254 -12.04 13.96 3.33
N ASN A 255 -12.91 13.38 2.52
CA ASN A 255 -14.07 12.57 2.93
C ASN A 255 -13.79 11.08 2.91
N ASN A 256 -14.67 10.31 3.56
CA ASN A 256 -14.59 8.85 3.65
C ASN A 256 -13.25 8.41 4.23
N ILE A 257 -12.98 8.79 5.46
CA ILE A 257 -11.78 8.40 6.19
C ILE A 257 -12.15 7.87 7.59
N ILE A 258 -11.21 7.21 8.21
CA ILE A 258 -11.30 6.87 9.62
C ILE A 258 -10.29 7.79 10.36
N PRO A 259 -10.75 8.84 11.07
CA PRO A 259 -9.84 9.84 11.66
C PRO A 259 -8.76 9.24 12.56
N LYS A 260 -9.09 8.18 13.28
CA LYS A 260 -8.15 7.43 14.14
C LYS A 260 -6.94 6.89 13.36
N HIS A 261 -7.12 6.53 12.09
CA HIS A 261 -6.02 6.04 11.25
C HIS A 261 -5.10 7.18 10.78
N MET A 262 -5.56 8.42 10.86
CA MET A 262 -4.86 9.61 10.38
C MET A 262 -4.02 10.33 11.46
N GLU A 263 -4.12 9.94 12.74
CA GLU A 263 -3.57 10.69 13.87
C GLU A 263 -2.09 11.05 13.73
N CYS A 264 -1.24 10.11 13.35
CA CYS A 264 0.20 10.37 13.23
C CYS A 264 0.53 11.31 12.05
N ILE A 265 -0.22 11.24 10.94
CA ILE A 265 -0.06 12.13 9.78
C ILE A 265 -0.56 13.53 10.13
N THR A 266 -1.76 13.61 10.73
CA THR A 266 -2.37 14.87 11.20
C THR A 266 -1.45 15.57 12.19
N ALA A 267 -0.93 14.86 13.19
CA ALA A 267 -0.03 15.44 14.18
C ALA A 267 1.19 16.12 13.55
N LYS A 268 1.82 15.48 12.55
CA LYS A 268 2.98 16.03 11.87
C LYS A 268 2.64 17.22 10.98
N LEU A 269 1.52 17.22 10.30
CA LEU A 269 1.07 18.36 9.52
C LEU A 269 0.72 19.56 10.44
N VAL A 270 0.10 19.30 11.59
CA VAL A 270 -0.18 20.36 12.59
C VAL A 270 1.12 20.95 13.17
N GLU A 271 2.14 20.12 13.48
CA GLU A 271 3.47 20.61 13.87
C GLU A 271 4.07 21.55 12.82
N MET A 272 3.82 21.28 11.53
CA MET A 272 4.28 22.10 10.42
C MET A 272 3.47 23.38 10.21
N GLY A 273 2.37 23.59 10.96
CA GLY A 273 1.52 24.77 10.87
C GLY A 273 0.32 24.63 9.94
N VAL A 274 0.01 23.41 9.49
CA VAL A 274 -1.22 23.11 8.74
C VAL A 274 -2.37 22.96 9.72
N ALA A 275 -3.50 23.61 9.46
CA ALA A 275 -4.71 23.42 10.23
C ALA A 275 -5.44 22.16 9.74
N VAL A 276 -5.78 21.28 10.66
CA VAL A 276 -6.55 20.06 10.39
C VAL A 276 -7.68 19.97 11.39
N GLU A 277 -8.91 19.93 10.89
CA GLU A 277 -10.14 19.88 11.69
C GLU A 277 -10.90 18.60 11.36
N GLU A 278 -11.26 17.83 12.38
CA GLU A 278 -12.06 16.61 12.25
C GLU A 278 -13.56 16.94 12.19
N ASP A 279 -14.26 16.37 11.22
CA ASP A 279 -15.70 16.52 11.05
C ASP A 279 -16.33 15.17 10.62
N GLY A 280 -16.66 14.35 11.62
CA GLY A 280 -17.22 13.01 11.42
C GLY A 280 -16.22 12.06 10.77
N ASP A 281 -16.54 11.59 9.56
CA ASP A 281 -15.68 10.73 8.71
C ASP A 281 -14.84 11.53 7.71
N SER A 282 -14.57 12.80 8.02
CA SER A 282 -13.86 13.74 7.15
C SER A 282 -12.82 14.53 7.92
N LEU A 283 -11.80 15.02 7.21
CA LEU A 283 -10.85 16.03 7.71
C LEU A 283 -10.89 17.25 6.79
N ILE A 284 -10.94 18.44 7.39
CA ILE A 284 -10.77 19.71 6.68
C ILE A 284 -9.32 20.15 6.87
N VAL A 285 -8.57 20.22 5.79
CA VAL A 285 -7.13 20.55 5.79
C VAL A 285 -6.94 21.92 5.18
N ARG A 286 -6.28 22.84 5.90
CA ARG A 286 -6.02 24.23 5.45
C ARG A 286 -4.57 24.60 5.64
N ARG A 287 -3.96 25.23 4.65
CA ARG A 287 -2.67 25.88 4.81
C ARG A 287 -2.71 27.30 4.28
N ASN A 288 -2.64 28.27 5.20
CA ASN A 288 -2.68 29.70 4.93
C ASN A 288 -1.41 30.43 5.40
N ALA A 289 -0.43 29.71 5.95
CA ALA A 289 0.80 30.25 6.50
C ALA A 289 2.02 29.49 5.98
N PRO A 290 3.25 30.07 6.12
CA PRO A 290 4.48 29.33 5.83
C PRO A 290 4.59 28.06 6.65
N LEU A 291 5.14 27.02 6.04
CA LEU A 291 5.39 25.74 6.70
C LEU A 291 6.61 25.84 7.62
N ARG A 292 6.53 25.20 8.79
CA ARG A 292 7.63 25.07 9.74
C ARG A 292 8.28 23.71 9.63
N ARG A 293 9.57 23.64 9.89
CA ARG A 293 10.32 22.38 9.96
C ARG A 293 9.75 21.44 11.01
N THR A 294 9.84 20.15 10.77
CA THR A 294 9.63 19.10 11.77
C THR A 294 10.51 17.89 11.46
N ASN A 295 10.71 17.02 12.44
CA ASN A 295 11.44 15.77 12.25
C ASN A 295 10.45 14.61 12.13
N ILE A 296 10.74 13.70 11.21
CA ILE A 296 9.95 12.50 10.95
C ILE A 296 10.79 11.26 11.25
N LYS A 297 10.20 10.31 11.97
CA LYS A 297 10.74 8.97 12.11
C LYS A 297 9.68 7.98 11.69
N THR A 298 9.95 7.20 10.63
CA THR A 298 9.03 6.15 10.23
C THR A 298 9.15 4.95 11.18
N MET A 299 8.01 4.41 11.56
CA MET A 299 7.89 3.30 12.49
C MET A 299 6.65 2.46 12.16
N PRO A 300 6.58 1.18 12.60
CA PRO A 300 5.33 0.42 12.58
C PRO A 300 4.19 1.18 13.26
N TYR A 301 2.97 0.94 12.81
CA TYR A 301 1.77 1.57 13.37
C TYR A 301 1.68 1.40 14.91
N PRO A 302 1.29 2.42 15.69
CA PRO A 302 0.74 3.73 15.27
C PRO A 302 1.77 4.82 15.00
N GLY A 303 3.04 4.49 14.74
CA GLY A 303 4.05 5.45 14.33
C GLY A 303 3.81 5.99 12.91
N PHE A 304 4.64 6.95 12.48
CA PHE A 304 4.52 7.55 11.16
C PHE A 304 4.80 6.50 10.06
N PRO A 305 3.85 6.25 9.13
CA PRO A 305 4.00 5.16 8.18
C PRO A 305 5.06 5.44 7.12
N THR A 306 5.90 4.45 6.82
CA THR A 306 6.91 4.54 5.76
C THR A 306 6.28 4.83 4.39
N ASP A 307 5.02 4.45 4.17
CA ASP A 307 4.27 4.72 2.94
C ASP A 307 3.91 6.21 2.76
N MET A 308 4.02 7.04 3.81
CA MET A 308 3.88 8.49 3.76
C MET A 308 5.21 9.25 3.77
N GLN A 309 6.33 8.54 3.90
CA GLN A 309 7.65 9.15 4.00
C GLN A 309 8.02 10.00 2.77
N PRO A 310 7.83 9.54 1.52
CA PRO A 310 8.11 10.37 0.35
C PRO A 310 7.20 11.60 0.24
N GLN A 311 5.90 11.46 0.55
CA GLN A 311 4.94 12.56 0.46
C GLN A 311 5.23 13.66 1.48
N ILE A 312 5.57 13.29 2.73
CA ILE A 312 5.95 14.29 3.73
C ILE A 312 7.30 14.94 3.40
N ALA A 313 8.24 14.22 2.76
CA ALA A 313 9.48 14.81 2.27
C ALA A 313 9.24 15.93 1.25
N ALA A 314 8.25 15.77 0.36
CA ALA A 314 7.85 16.82 -0.58
C ALA A 314 7.40 18.09 0.15
N VAL A 315 6.62 17.93 1.22
CA VAL A 315 6.16 19.06 2.06
C VAL A 315 7.32 19.70 2.81
N LEU A 316 8.24 18.90 3.38
CA LEU A 316 9.41 19.37 4.11
C LEU A 316 10.39 20.16 3.22
N CYS A 317 10.44 19.89 1.91
CA CYS A 317 11.23 20.70 0.98
C CYS A 317 10.80 22.17 0.95
N LEU A 318 9.58 22.50 1.36
CA LEU A 318 9.00 23.85 1.38
C LEU A 318 8.88 24.41 2.81
N ALA A 319 9.32 23.68 3.83
CA ALA A 319 9.22 24.09 5.23
C ALA A 319 10.44 24.92 5.66
N GLU A 320 10.22 26.07 6.31
CA GLU A 320 11.29 26.94 6.78
C GLU A 320 12.19 26.21 7.80
N GLY A 321 13.49 26.20 7.52
CA GLY A 321 14.52 25.59 8.36
C GLY A 321 14.95 24.20 7.88
N THR A 322 15.59 23.43 8.76
CA THR A 322 16.14 22.10 8.45
C THR A 322 15.34 21.02 9.16
N SER A 323 14.86 20.07 8.40
CA SER A 323 14.12 18.87 8.87
C SER A 323 14.95 17.62 8.69
N VAL A 324 14.71 16.61 9.53
CA VAL A 324 15.37 15.31 9.46
C VAL A 324 14.31 14.22 9.31
N ILE A 325 14.48 13.36 8.32
CA ILE A 325 13.71 12.12 8.20
C ILE A 325 14.62 10.94 8.56
N THR A 326 14.20 10.13 9.53
CA THR A 326 14.82 8.84 9.84
C THR A 326 13.91 7.72 9.36
N GLU A 327 14.37 6.92 8.40
CA GLU A 327 13.63 5.76 7.90
C GLU A 327 13.92 4.54 8.78
N GLY A 328 12.91 4.10 9.51
CA GLY A 328 13.02 2.99 10.47
C GLY A 328 12.60 1.62 9.92
N VAL A 329 12.02 1.57 8.71
CA VAL A 329 11.40 0.35 8.16
C VAL A 329 12.16 -0.20 6.96
N TRP A 330 12.58 0.65 6.00
CA TRP A 330 13.22 0.22 4.75
C TRP A 330 14.64 0.76 4.57
N ASP A 331 15.49 -0.01 3.88
CA ASP A 331 16.89 0.38 3.68
C ASP A 331 17.10 1.39 2.53
N ASN A 332 16.36 1.26 1.43
CA ASN A 332 16.55 2.08 0.21
C ASN A 332 15.34 2.95 -0.13
N ARG A 333 14.77 3.65 0.87
CA ARG A 333 13.54 4.41 0.68
C ARG A 333 13.73 5.78 0.04
N PHE A 334 14.95 6.33 -0.01
CA PHE A 334 15.24 7.72 -0.42
C PHE A 334 15.58 7.90 -1.92
N ARG A 335 15.36 6.94 -2.78
CA ARG A 335 15.70 7.02 -4.22
C ARG A 335 15.05 8.20 -4.94
N TYR A 336 13.86 8.61 -4.53
CA TYR A 336 13.12 9.74 -5.09
C TYR A 336 13.78 11.11 -4.84
N THR A 337 14.73 11.22 -3.90
CA THR A 337 15.36 12.49 -3.54
C THR A 337 16.16 13.09 -4.67
N GLU A 338 16.69 12.29 -5.58
CA GLU A 338 17.38 12.76 -6.78
C GLU A 338 16.44 13.56 -7.69
N GLU A 339 15.19 13.11 -7.82
CA GLU A 339 14.21 13.81 -8.62
C GLU A 339 13.80 15.15 -7.97
N PHE A 340 13.70 15.21 -6.65
CA PHE A 340 13.48 16.47 -5.94
C PHE A 340 14.67 17.44 -6.06
N ARG A 341 15.90 16.94 -6.09
CA ARG A 341 17.08 17.78 -6.35
C ARG A 341 17.02 18.43 -7.74
N ARG A 342 16.50 17.74 -8.74
CA ARG A 342 16.25 18.32 -10.09
C ARG A 342 15.24 19.46 -10.05
N MET A 343 14.31 19.42 -9.08
CA MET A 343 13.35 20.50 -8.82
C MET A 343 13.90 21.62 -7.93
N GLY A 344 15.18 21.58 -7.58
CA GLY A 344 15.85 22.58 -6.73
C GLY A 344 15.78 22.33 -5.22
N ALA A 345 15.27 21.19 -4.79
CA ALA A 345 15.27 20.83 -3.38
C ALA A 345 16.69 20.58 -2.83
N LYS A 346 16.91 20.94 -1.58
CA LYS A 346 18.17 20.72 -0.85
C LYS A 346 18.01 19.53 0.08
N ILE A 347 18.40 18.36 -0.39
CA ILE A 347 18.28 17.09 0.35
C ILE A 347 19.63 16.39 0.37
N GLN A 348 20.08 16.01 1.54
CA GLN A 348 21.26 15.16 1.75
C GLN A 348 20.79 13.83 2.37
N VAL A 349 21.28 12.71 1.83
CA VAL A 349 20.92 11.36 2.33
C VAL A 349 22.18 10.66 2.78
N ASP A 350 22.13 10.12 4.00
CA ASP A 350 23.14 9.23 4.55
C ASP A 350 22.46 8.00 5.16
N GLY A 351 22.58 6.87 4.49
CA GLY A 351 21.94 5.60 4.87
C GLY A 351 20.43 5.75 5.04
N LYS A 352 19.94 5.66 6.26
CA LYS A 352 18.53 5.77 6.63
C LYS A 352 18.10 7.17 7.08
N ILE A 353 18.92 8.16 6.86
CA ILE A 353 18.66 9.55 7.29
C ILE A 353 18.66 10.46 6.07
N ALA A 354 17.63 11.29 5.94
CA ALA A 354 17.59 12.40 5.01
C ALA A 354 17.54 13.73 5.78
N ILE A 355 18.42 14.65 5.43
CA ILE A 355 18.44 16.03 5.93
C ILE A 355 17.88 16.91 4.81
N ILE A 356 16.81 17.64 5.10
CA ILE A 356 16.09 18.49 4.14
C ILE A 356 16.15 19.93 4.64
N GLU A 357 16.81 20.80 3.88
CA GLU A 357 16.78 22.23 4.08
C GLU A 357 15.65 22.81 3.20
N GLY A 358 14.68 23.47 3.82
CA GLY A 358 13.55 24.05 3.10
C GLY A 358 13.97 25.12 2.11
N VAL A 359 13.30 25.16 0.96
CA VAL A 359 13.51 26.17 -0.08
C VAL A 359 12.24 27.02 -0.24
N PRO A 360 12.34 28.29 -0.66
CA PRO A 360 11.18 29.14 -0.85
C PRO A 360 10.17 28.59 -1.86
N GLN A 361 10.67 27.89 -2.89
CA GLN A 361 9.86 27.28 -3.93
C GLN A 361 10.61 26.13 -4.61
N LEU A 362 9.88 25.17 -5.15
CA LEU A 362 10.39 24.18 -6.10
C LEU A 362 10.20 24.68 -7.52
N MET A 363 11.06 24.25 -8.43
CA MET A 363 11.01 24.56 -9.85
C MET A 363 10.51 23.36 -10.63
N ALA A 364 9.73 23.63 -11.68
CA ALA A 364 9.28 22.59 -12.58
C ALA A 364 10.45 21.87 -13.26
N ALA A 365 10.34 20.56 -13.41
CA ALA A 365 11.34 19.73 -14.07
C ALA A 365 10.70 18.48 -14.71
N PRO A 366 11.35 17.85 -15.70
CA PRO A 366 11.05 16.48 -16.07
C PRO A 366 11.61 15.53 -14.99
N ILE A 367 10.74 14.71 -14.41
CA ILE A 367 11.01 13.81 -13.29
C ILE A 367 10.38 12.45 -13.53
N GLU A 368 10.96 11.38 -12.92
CA GLU A 368 10.54 10.00 -13.16
C GLU A 368 10.17 9.29 -11.86
N ALA A 369 8.97 8.72 -11.82
CA ALA A 369 8.54 7.91 -10.68
C ALA A 369 9.36 6.60 -10.61
N CYS A 370 10.01 6.36 -9.47
CA CYS A 370 10.78 5.14 -9.24
C CYS A 370 9.97 4.05 -8.49
N ASP A 371 8.88 4.43 -7.87
CA ASP A 371 7.92 3.54 -7.19
C ASP A 371 6.58 4.26 -6.95
N LEU A 372 5.60 3.53 -6.41
CA LEU A 372 4.25 4.02 -6.15
C LEU A 372 4.23 5.29 -5.26
N ARG A 373 4.89 5.27 -4.11
CA ARG A 373 4.82 6.36 -3.12
C ARG A 373 5.75 7.52 -3.49
N ALA A 374 6.89 7.21 -4.07
CA ALA A 374 7.76 8.19 -4.70
C ALA A 374 7.04 8.94 -5.81
N GLY A 375 6.32 8.23 -6.70
CA GLY A 375 5.53 8.86 -7.76
C GLY A 375 4.47 9.82 -7.23
N ALA A 376 3.74 9.43 -6.17
CA ALA A 376 2.77 10.31 -5.51
C ALA A 376 3.44 11.56 -4.91
N ALA A 377 4.62 11.40 -4.28
CA ALA A 377 5.39 12.54 -3.75
C ALA A 377 5.85 13.48 -4.86
N LEU A 378 6.29 12.95 -6.00
CA LEU A 378 6.68 13.75 -7.17
C LEU A 378 5.49 14.52 -7.76
N VAL A 379 4.28 13.94 -7.76
CA VAL A 379 3.05 14.66 -8.12
C VAL A 379 2.81 15.83 -7.17
N ILE A 380 2.95 15.63 -5.84
CA ILE A 380 2.83 16.70 -4.83
C ILE A 380 3.86 17.80 -5.10
N GLY A 381 5.14 17.42 -5.31
CA GLY A 381 6.20 18.38 -5.62
C GLY A 381 5.92 19.19 -6.90
N ALA A 382 5.44 18.52 -7.95
CA ALA A 382 5.08 19.17 -9.22
C ALA A 382 3.89 20.13 -9.06
N LEU A 383 2.87 19.79 -8.25
CA LEU A 383 1.75 20.68 -7.93
C LEU A 383 2.21 21.97 -7.20
N ALA A 384 3.23 21.85 -6.33
CA ALA A 384 3.78 22.97 -5.58
C ALA A 384 4.83 23.79 -6.36
N ALA A 385 5.43 23.21 -7.40
CA ALA A 385 6.51 23.83 -8.16
C ALA A 385 6.03 24.99 -9.04
N GLN A 386 6.93 25.92 -9.33
CA GLN A 386 6.66 26.98 -10.32
C GLN A 386 6.92 26.46 -11.74
N GLY A 387 5.91 26.54 -12.61
CA GLY A 387 5.99 26.14 -14.00
C GLY A 387 5.27 24.83 -14.32
N VAL A 388 5.69 24.14 -15.38
CA VAL A 388 5.07 22.92 -15.89
C VAL A 388 6.04 21.76 -15.75
N SER A 389 5.69 20.79 -14.91
CA SER A 389 6.46 19.56 -14.69
C SER A 389 5.91 18.40 -15.53
N GLU A 390 6.80 17.53 -15.98
CA GLU A 390 6.46 16.25 -16.58
C GLU A 390 6.82 15.13 -15.59
N VAL A 391 5.86 14.30 -15.20
CA VAL A 391 6.10 13.13 -14.34
C VAL A 391 5.98 11.87 -15.19
N GLY A 392 7.07 11.19 -15.42
CA GLY A 392 7.11 9.93 -16.15
C GLY A 392 6.90 8.69 -15.28
N ASN A 393 6.86 7.51 -15.91
CA ASN A 393 6.65 6.21 -15.25
C ASN A 393 5.38 6.15 -14.40
N ILE A 394 4.31 6.80 -14.84
CA ILE A 394 3.05 6.97 -14.09
C ILE A 394 2.35 5.65 -13.75
N GLY A 395 2.65 4.57 -14.47
CA GLY A 395 2.17 3.22 -14.12
C GLY A 395 2.50 2.81 -12.69
N HIS A 396 3.58 3.35 -12.09
CA HIS A 396 3.86 3.15 -10.67
C HIS A 396 2.79 3.78 -9.77
N VAL A 397 2.29 4.97 -10.12
CA VAL A 397 1.25 5.69 -9.35
C VAL A 397 -0.11 4.99 -9.50
N GLU A 398 -0.46 4.58 -10.71
CA GLU A 398 -1.73 3.91 -11.05
C GLU A 398 -1.90 2.54 -10.34
N ARG A 399 -0.82 1.97 -9.80
CA ARG A 399 -0.87 0.74 -9.00
C ARG A 399 -1.57 0.91 -7.65
N GLY A 400 -1.71 2.12 -7.13
CA GLY A 400 -2.21 2.34 -5.79
C GLY A 400 -3.03 3.61 -5.57
N TYR A 401 -3.24 4.42 -6.60
CA TYR A 401 -4.08 5.61 -6.52
C TYR A 401 -5.16 5.54 -7.60
N GLU A 402 -6.40 5.42 -7.15
CA GLU A 402 -7.57 5.42 -8.03
C GLU A 402 -7.83 6.83 -8.57
N ASP A 403 -7.87 6.96 -9.91
CA ASP A 403 -8.25 8.20 -10.60
C ASP A 403 -7.56 9.47 -10.05
N ILE A 404 -6.28 9.39 -9.72
CA ILE A 404 -5.53 10.50 -9.10
C ILE A 404 -5.67 11.80 -9.90
N VAL A 405 -5.70 11.73 -11.24
CA VAL A 405 -5.85 12.89 -12.12
C VAL A 405 -7.22 13.52 -11.95
N ALA A 406 -8.29 12.73 -11.98
CA ALA A 406 -9.65 13.22 -11.81
C ALA A 406 -9.87 13.82 -10.43
N LYS A 407 -9.38 13.14 -9.37
CA LYS A 407 -9.49 13.60 -7.97
C LYS A 407 -8.73 14.91 -7.75
N LEU A 408 -7.49 15.03 -8.25
CA LEU A 408 -6.71 16.27 -8.16
C LEU A 408 -7.34 17.40 -8.98
N THR A 409 -7.82 17.13 -10.18
CA THR A 409 -8.54 18.12 -11.00
C THR A 409 -9.81 18.59 -10.29
N GLY A 410 -10.54 17.68 -9.61
CA GLY A 410 -11.74 18.00 -8.83
C GLY A 410 -11.50 18.94 -7.67
N ILE A 411 -10.27 19.08 -7.18
CA ILE A 411 -9.86 20.04 -6.15
C ILE A 411 -9.03 21.20 -6.69
N GLY A 412 -9.05 21.42 -8.02
CA GLY A 412 -8.48 22.59 -8.67
C GLY A 412 -7.06 22.44 -9.22
N ALA A 413 -6.46 21.26 -9.16
CA ALA A 413 -5.17 21.02 -9.79
C ALA A 413 -5.26 21.05 -11.33
N GLN A 414 -4.23 21.54 -11.98
CA GLN A 414 -4.06 21.45 -13.44
C GLN A 414 -3.12 20.30 -13.76
N ILE A 415 -3.68 19.13 -13.96
CA ILE A 415 -2.97 17.89 -14.27
C ILE A 415 -3.69 17.15 -15.39
N GLN A 416 -2.92 16.61 -16.33
CA GLN A 416 -3.44 15.77 -17.41
C GLN A 416 -2.47 14.65 -17.78
N VAL A 417 -3.00 13.57 -18.35
CA VAL A 417 -2.20 12.51 -18.97
C VAL A 417 -1.89 12.90 -20.41
N VAL A 418 -0.63 12.81 -20.78
CA VAL A 418 -0.18 13.04 -22.15
C VAL A 418 0.55 11.81 -22.69
N ASP A 419 0.34 11.48 -23.96
CA ASP A 419 1.12 10.46 -24.66
C ASP A 419 2.33 11.09 -25.35
N VAL A 420 3.52 10.69 -24.93
CA VAL A 420 4.79 11.14 -25.53
C VAL A 420 5.36 10.00 -26.37
N PRO A 421 5.82 10.28 -27.63
CA PRO A 421 6.47 9.27 -28.44
C PRO A 421 7.65 8.62 -27.70
N ASP A 422 7.82 7.31 -27.87
CA ASP A 422 8.95 6.60 -27.26
C ASP A 422 10.25 6.98 -28.00
N PRO A 423 11.23 7.61 -27.34
CA PRO A 423 12.49 8.00 -28.00
C PRO A 423 13.33 6.78 -28.43
N GLU A 424 13.11 5.59 -27.86
CA GLU A 424 13.81 4.36 -28.28
C GLU A 424 13.20 3.73 -29.54
N GLY A 425 11.91 3.94 -29.80
CA GLY A 425 11.26 3.48 -31.06
C GLY A 425 11.77 4.17 -32.31
N GLN A 426 12.38 5.36 -32.19
CA GLN A 426 12.96 6.08 -33.33
C GLN A 426 14.38 5.64 -33.69
N ARG A 427 15.11 4.92 -32.82
CA ARG A 427 16.47 4.45 -33.12
C ARG A 427 16.50 3.17 -33.96
N VAL A 428 15.40 2.41 -34.04
CA VAL A 428 15.34 1.16 -34.82
C VAL A 428 14.97 1.41 -36.28
N THR A 429 14.37 2.54 -36.65
CA THR A 429 13.99 2.86 -38.03
C THR A 429 15.03 3.68 -38.81
N ALA A 430 16.13 4.12 -38.19
CA ALA A 430 17.19 4.88 -38.82
C ALA A 430 18.43 4.04 -39.23
N ALA A 431 18.37 2.71 -39.07
CA ALA A 431 19.44 1.75 -39.41
C ALA A 431 18.88 0.69 -40.38
N GLY A 432 18.16 1.09 -41.43
CA GLY A 432 17.67 0.26 -42.50
C GLY A 432 18.12 0.83 -43.84
#